data_9e1bf49ed972f83b67719fd80796370f
#
_entry.id   9e1bf49ed972f83b67719fd80796370f
#
_cell.length_a   1.000
_cell.length_b   1.000
_cell.length_c   1.000
_cell.angle_alpha   90.00
_cell.angle_beta   90.00
_cell.angle_gamma   90.00
#
_symmetry.space_group_name_H-M   'P 1'
#
loop_
_entity.id
_entity.type
_entity.pdbx_description
1 polymer ?
#
loop_
_entity_poly.entity_id
_entity_poly.type
_entity_poly.pdbx_seq_one_letter_code
_entity_poly.pdbx_strand_id
1 'polypeptide(L)'
;MDFAISIIEQGLIYGILALGVYITYKILDFPDLTVDGSFPLGAAVTAALLKSGVNPYLTLPVAFFAGAAAGLCTGLIHVKCKVRDLLSGIIMMTALYTVNLMVAGTNNVPLFSKETIFKNEFLSGIFSGGISKYSNLMIILLVVLISKFALDGYLKTKSGYLLRAVGDNENLVTSLAKNKGNVKILGLSIANGLVALSGCISCQQQGVFEISSGTGAIVVGLASVIVGTSLYKMLKKISFIKVTTFVFLGAILYKACTGIAILYFPPQAMKMISALFLLGVLVLILVVDKKEKRGKSHA
;
A
#
# COMPACT_ATOMS: atom_id res chain seq x y z
N MET A 1 -20.45 -1.43 -16.87
CA MET A 1 -19.11 -0.88 -17.21
C MET A 1 -18.51 -0.10 -16.04
N ASP A 2 -19.29 0.72 -15.33
CA ASP A 2 -18.80 1.55 -14.23
C ASP A 2 -18.25 0.76 -13.02
N PHE A 3 -18.85 -0.38 -12.71
CA PHE A 3 -18.38 -1.28 -11.66
C PHE A 3 -16.97 -1.84 -11.93
N ALA A 4 -16.69 -2.26 -13.16
CA ALA A 4 -15.35 -2.76 -13.52
C ALA A 4 -14.27 -1.66 -13.47
N ILE A 5 -14.60 -0.44 -13.87
CA ILE A 5 -13.71 0.71 -13.78
C ILE A 5 -13.39 1.02 -12.32
N SER A 6 -14.42 1.05 -11.45
CA SER A 6 -14.25 1.28 -10.02
C SER A 6 -13.37 0.22 -9.34
N ILE A 7 -13.49 -1.05 -9.73
CA ILE A 7 -12.61 -2.12 -9.24
C ILE A 7 -11.15 -1.87 -9.65
N ILE A 8 -10.91 -1.47 -10.90
CA ILE A 8 -9.55 -1.20 -11.39
C ILE A 8 -8.98 0.03 -10.68
N GLU A 9 -9.73 1.10 -10.51
CA GLU A 9 -9.32 2.29 -9.78
C GLU A 9 -8.92 1.96 -8.34
N GLN A 10 -9.78 1.25 -7.60
CA GLN A 10 -9.46 0.80 -6.24
C GLN A 10 -8.27 -0.17 -6.24
N GLY A 11 -8.20 -1.10 -7.18
CA GLY A 11 -7.07 -2.02 -7.33
C GLY A 11 -5.74 -1.29 -7.53
N LEU A 12 -5.73 -0.22 -8.31
CA LEU A 12 -4.56 0.61 -8.53
C LEU A 12 -4.16 1.41 -7.29
N ILE A 13 -5.13 2.02 -6.57
CA ILE A 13 -4.89 2.76 -5.32
C ILE A 13 -4.30 1.83 -4.26
N TYR A 14 -4.93 0.70 -4.01
CA TYR A 14 -4.42 -0.30 -3.06
C TYR A 14 -3.14 -0.99 -3.56
N GLY A 15 -2.84 -0.91 -4.86
CA GLY A 15 -1.56 -1.30 -5.42
C GLY A 15 -0.39 -0.46 -4.91
N ILE A 16 -0.60 0.85 -4.67
CA ILE A 16 0.41 1.72 -4.03
C ILE A 16 0.65 1.29 -2.58
N LEU A 17 -0.41 0.99 -1.82
CA LEU A 17 -0.31 0.41 -0.49
C LEU A 17 0.47 -0.90 -0.53
N ALA A 18 0.14 -1.79 -1.48
CA ALA A 18 0.81 -3.07 -1.63
C ALA A 18 2.31 -2.92 -1.98
N LEU A 19 2.72 -1.85 -2.68
CA LEU A 19 4.16 -1.55 -2.86
C LEU A 19 4.84 -1.22 -1.53
N GLY A 20 4.18 -0.49 -0.63
CA GLY A 20 4.68 -0.24 0.73
C GLY A 20 4.85 -1.55 1.50
N VAL A 21 3.81 -2.39 1.51
CA VAL A 21 3.86 -3.72 2.15
C VAL A 21 4.88 -4.64 1.49
N TYR A 22 5.11 -4.53 0.17
CA TYR A 22 6.16 -5.27 -0.52
C TYR A 22 7.56 -4.94 0.01
N ILE A 23 7.83 -3.68 0.35
CA ILE A 23 9.10 -3.28 0.96
C ILE A 23 9.25 -3.90 2.34
N THR A 24 8.24 -3.80 3.20
CA THR A 24 8.34 -4.28 4.57
C THR A 24 8.34 -5.80 4.63
N TYR A 25 7.35 -6.44 4.02
CA TYR A 25 7.14 -7.89 4.12
C TYR A 25 8.13 -8.69 3.26
N LYS A 26 8.38 -8.27 1.98
CA LYS A 26 9.16 -9.10 1.05
C LYS A 26 10.63 -8.70 0.96
N ILE A 27 10.94 -7.41 1.11
CA ILE A 27 12.32 -6.93 1.00
C ILE A 27 13.02 -6.93 2.37
N LEU A 28 12.35 -6.42 3.43
CA LEU A 28 12.93 -6.30 4.77
C LEU A 28 12.69 -7.50 5.68
N ASP A 29 11.78 -8.39 5.31
CA ASP A 29 11.27 -9.49 6.17
C ASP A 29 10.78 -8.97 7.53
N PHE A 30 10.05 -7.85 7.50
CA PHE A 30 9.56 -7.13 8.66
C PHE A 30 8.02 -7.04 8.60
N PRO A 31 7.28 -7.78 9.46
CA PRO A 31 5.82 -7.69 9.54
C PRO A 31 5.39 -6.37 10.18
N ASP A 32 5.06 -5.37 9.36
CA ASP A 32 4.76 -4.00 9.80
C ASP A 32 3.26 -3.76 9.92
N LEU A 33 2.73 -3.81 11.13
CA LEU A 33 1.33 -3.47 11.42
C LEU A 33 1.05 -1.96 11.44
N THR A 34 2.07 -1.11 11.35
CA THR A 34 1.90 0.35 11.26
C THR A 34 1.07 0.74 10.03
N VAL A 35 1.04 -0.09 9.00
CA VAL A 35 0.26 0.07 7.77
C VAL A 35 -1.21 0.41 8.06
N ASP A 36 -1.84 -0.29 9.02
CA ASP A 36 -3.24 -0.06 9.40
C ASP A 36 -3.46 1.33 10.04
N GLY A 37 -2.42 1.94 10.59
CA GLY A 37 -2.44 3.31 11.12
C GLY A 37 -2.00 4.35 10.08
N SER A 38 -1.02 4.03 9.22
CA SER A 38 -0.46 4.96 8.24
C SER A 38 -1.40 5.22 7.06
N PHE A 39 -2.22 4.24 6.68
CA PHE A 39 -3.23 4.44 5.63
C PHE A 39 -4.26 5.50 6.04
N PRO A 40 -4.94 5.40 7.19
CA PRO A 40 -5.84 6.46 7.63
C PRO A 40 -5.10 7.76 8.01
N LEU A 41 -3.80 7.73 8.37
CA LEU A 41 -3.01 8.95 8.57
C LEU A 41 -2.94 9.78 7.28
N GLY A 42 -2.64 9.15 6.15
CA GLY A 42 -2.65 9.82 4.85
C GLY A 42 -4.02 10.42 4.52
N ALA A 43 -5.08 9.69 4.80
CA ALA A 43 -6.46 10.16 4.62
C ALA A 43 -6.81 11.32 5.58
N ALA A 44 -6.42 11.25 6.86
CA ALA A 44 -6.67 12.28 7.87
C ALA A 44 -5.97 13.60 7.53
N VAL A 45 -4.69 13.53 7.18
CA VAL A 45 -3.90 14.70 6.74
C VAL A 45 -4.53 15.34 5.51
N THR A 46 -4.95 14.53 4.55
CA THR A 46 -5.63 15.00 3.34
C THR A 46 -6.94 15.70 3.69
N ALA A 47 -7.77 15.10 4.54
CA ALA A 47 -9.04 15.68 4.96
C ALA A 47 -8.85 17.01 5.69
N ALA A 48 -7.85 17.12 6.59
CA ALA A 48 -7.53 18.35 7.29
C ALA A 48 -7.07 19.47 6.33
N LEU A 49 -6.20 19.16 5.37
CA LEU A 49 -5.69 20.11 4.39
C LEU A 49 -6.79 20.60 3.43
N LEU A 50 -7.61 19.70 2.91
CA LEU A 50 -8.73 20.06 2.02
C LEU A 50 -9.79 20.87 2.75
N LYS A 51 -10.05 20.57 4.02
CA LYS A 51 -10.95 21.36 4.87
C LYS A 51 -10.44 22.79 5.06
N SER A 52 -9.13 22.97 5.16
CA SER A 52 -8.45 24.28 5.26
C SER A 52 -8.29 25.00 3.91
N GLY A 53 -8.78 24.43 2.80
CA GLY A 53 -8.72 25.08 1.48
C GLY A 53 -7.35 24.96 0.78
N VAL A 54 -6.48 24.05 1.21
CA VAL A 54 -5.19 23.81 0.55
C VAL A 54 -5.39 23.09 -0.78
N ASN A 55 -4.56 23.41 -1.76
CA ASN A 55 -4.61 22.80 -3.09
C ASN A 55 -4.53 21.25 -2.99
N PRO A 56 -5.46 20.51 -3.62
CA PRO A 56 -5.53 19.05 -3.56
C PRO A 56 -4.24 18.33 -3.98
N TYR A 57 -3.48 18.88 -4.92
CA TYR A 57 -2.23 18.27 -5.38
C TYR A 57 -1.12 18.31 -4.33
N LEU A 58 -1.11 19.33 -3.46
CA LEU A 58 -0.13 19.44 -2.36
C LEU A 58 -0.38 18.42 -1.25
N THR A 59 -1.59 17.87 -1.16
CA THR A 59 -1.88 16.85 -0.15
C THR A 59 -1.12 15.55 -0.39
N LEU A 60 -0.77 15.22 -1.65
CA LEU A 60 -0.03 14.01 -2.01
C LEU A 60 1.36 13.95 -1.36
N PRO A 61 2.26 14.94 -1.57
CA PRO A 61 3.57 14.92 -0.92
C PRO A 61 3.46 15.06 0.59
N VAL A 62 2.53 15.88 1.12
CA VAL A 62 2.37 16.03 2.57
C VAL A 62 1.95 14.72 3.22
N ALA A 63 0.98 14.00 2.64
CA ALA A 63 0.56 12.68 3.12
C ALA A 63 1.72 11.66 3.07
N PHE A 64 2.50 11.66 1.97
CA PHE A 64 3.67 10.79 1.87
C PHE A 64 4.68 11.05 2.99
N PHE A 65 5.02 12.31 3.26
CA PHE A 65 5.97 12.65 4.32
C PHE A 65 5.41 12.39 5.72
N ALA A 66 4.10 12.57 5.94
CA ALA A 66 3.45 12.20 7.20
C ALA A 66 3.54 10.69 7.45
N GLY A 67 3.24 9.86 6.44
CA GLY A 67 3.43 8.42 6.53
C GLY A 67 4.90 8.01 6.70
N ALA A 68 5.82 8.69 6.00
CA ALA A 68 7.25 8.46 6.16
C ALA A 68 7.73 8.77 7.59
N ALA A 69 7.20 9.81 8.22
CA ALA A 69 7.47 10.13 9.62
C ALA A 69 6.93 9.02 10.56
N ALA A 70 5.73 8.50 10.30
CA ALA A 70 5.18 7.36 11.04
C ALA A 70 6.07 6.12 10.94
N GLY A 71 6.50 5.76 9.72
CA GLY A 71 7.42 4.64 9.51
C GLY A 71 8.81 4.85 10.12
N LEU A 72 9.28 6.11 10.14
CA LEU A 72 10.52 6.49 10.84
C LEU A 72 10.37 6.24 12.34
N CYS A 73 9.26 6.63 12.94
CA CYS A 73 8.99 6.37 14.38
C CYS A 73 8.95 4.87 14.67
N THR A 74 8.26 4.06 13.85
CA THR A 74 8.25 2.59 13.96
C THR A 74 9.67 2.02 13.92
N GLY A 75 10.46 2.48 12.95
CA GLY A 75 11.85 2.06 12.80
C GLY A 75 12.73 2.47 13.98
N LEU A 76 12.53 3.65 14.55
CA LEU A 76 13.24 4.11 15.75
C LEU A 76 12.88 3.26 16.98
N ILE A 77 11.60 2.95 17.18
CA ILE A 77 11.14 2.07 18.26
C ILE A 77 11.80 0.69 18.13
N HIS A 78 11.80 0.12 16.92
CA HIS A 78 12.43 -1.17 16.68
C HIS A 78 13.96 -1.13 16.93
N VAL A 79 14.66 -0.19 16.30
CA VAL A 79 16.13 -0.15 16.26
C VAL A 79 16.74 0.42 17.54
N LYS A 80 16.22 1.56 18.04
CA LYS A 80 16.78 2.26 19.18
C LYS A 80 16.29 1.69 20.51
N CYS A 81 14.98 1.41 20.62
CA CYS A 81 14.41 0.81 21.83
C CYS A 81 14.53 -0.72 21.86
N LYS A 82 15.05 -1.35 20.77
CA LYS A 82 15.23 -2.81 20.65
C LYS A 82 13.91 -3.59 20.85
N VAL A 83 12.79 -2.99 20.48
CA VAL A 83 11.47 -3.63 20.51
C VAL A 83 11.36 -4.57 19.31
N ARG A 84 10.70 -5.72 19.49
CA ARG A 84 10.46 -6.66 18.39
C ARG A 84 9.63 -5.98 17.29
N ASP A 85 9.90 -6.35 16.04
CA ASP A 85 9.27 -5.82 14.82
C ASP A 85 7.76 -5.75 14.91
N LEU A 86 7.08 -6.88 15.13
CA LEU A 86 5.63 -6.94 15.27
C LEU A 86 5.11 -6.01 16.37
N LEU A 87 5.77 -5.98 17.52
CA LEU A 87 5.35 -5.16 18.66
C LEU A 87 5.54 -3.66 18.40
N SER A 88 6.61 -3.27 17.71
CA SER A 88 6.83 -1.87 17.31
C SER A 88 5.73 -1.38 16.37
N GLY A 89 5.28 -2.23 15.44
CA GLY A 89 4.15 -1.95 14.55
C GLY A 89 2.83 -1.78 15.30
N ILE A 90 2.54 -2.66 16.29
CA ILE A 90 1.32 -2.56 17.10
C ILE A 90 1.31 -1.28 17.93
N ILE A 91 2.43 -0.93 18.58
CA ILE A 91 2.54 0.30 19.36
C ILE A 91 2.26 1.51 18.48
N MET A 92 2.89 1.56 17.32
CA MET A 92 2.74 2.70 16.42
C MET A 92 1.35 2.77 15.79
N MET A 93 0.74 1.64 15.40
CA MET A 93 -0.63 1.58 14.91
C MET A 93 -1.62 2.15 15.94
N THR A 94 -1.45 1.79 17.21
CA THR A 94 -2.31 2.27 18.31
C THR A 94 -2.12 3.77 18.55
N ALA A 95 -0.88 4.26 18.54
CA ALA A 95 -0.58 5.68 18.66
C ALA A 95 -1.15 6.50 17.50
N LEU A 96 -1.02 5.99 16.26
CA LEU A 96 -1.53 6.64 15.05
C LEU A 96 -3.05 6.75 15.04
N TYR A 97 -3.79 5.83 15.67
CA TYR A 97 -5.24 5.98 15.80
C TYR A 97 -5.61 7.31 16.46
N THR A 98 -4.95 7.64 17.57
CA THR A 98 -5.18 8.91 18.28
C THR A 98 -4.72 10.11 17.45
N VAL A 99 -3.54 10.01 16.82
CA VAL A 99 -3.01 11.07 15.96
C VAL A 99 -3.97 11.35 14.80
N ASN A 100 -4.47 10.31 14.14
CA ASN A 100 -5.43 10.42 13.03
C ASN A 100 -6.71 11.13 13.47
N LEU A 101 -7.23 10.80 14.66
CA LEU A 101 -8.41 11.44 15.23
C LEU A 101 -8.15 12.92 15.55
N MET A 102 -6.99 13.24 16.11
CA MET A 102 -6.62 14.63 16.41
C MET A 102 -6.45 15.46 15.14
N VAL A 103 -5.83 14.90 14.09
CA VAL A 103 -5.62 15.59 12.81
C VAL A 103 -6.93 15.82 12.07
N ALA A 104 -7.80 14.82 11.99
CA ALA A 104 -9.08 14.91 11.29
C ALA A 104 -10.15 15.67 12.10
N GLY A 105 -10.04 15.67 13.45
CA GLY A 105 -10.98 16.27 14.39
C GLY A 105 -12.21 15.42 14.68
N THR A 106 -12.60 14.51 13.82
CA THR A 106 -13.75 13.60 13.96
C THR A 106 -13.46 12.24 13.31
N ASN A 107 -14.24 11.22 13.70
CA ASN A 107 -14.10 9.86 13.13
C ASN A 107 -14.42 9.78 11.64
N ASN A 108 -15.25 10.69 11.16
CA ASN A 108 -15.69 10.75 9.76
C ASN A 108 -15.75 12.22 9.32
N VAL A 109 -15.09 12.55 8.20
CA VAL A 109 -15.07 13.89 7.61
C VAL A 109 -15.55 13.81 6.17
N PRO A 110 -16.76 14.30 5.85
CA PRO A 110 -17.23 14.37 4.47
C PRO A 110 -16.47 15.48 3.70
N LEU A 111 -16.05 15.18 2.48
CA LEU A 111 -15.30 16.07 1.60
C LEU A 111 -16.04 16.33 0.28
N PHE A 112 -17.32 15.96 0.17
CA PHE A 112 -18.09 16.03 -1.09
C PHE A 112 -18.19 17.44 -1.67
N SER A 113 -18.14 18.47 -0.81
CA SER A 113 -18.18 19.89 -1.18
C SER A 113 -16.81 20.52 -1.42
N LYS A 114 -15.73 19.76 -1.25
CA LYS A 114 -14.35 20.24 -1.41
C LYS A 114 -13.79 19.83 -2.76
N GLU A 115 -12.94 20.68 -3.30
CA GLU A 115 -12.15 20.30 -4.48
C GLU A 115 -11.20 19.15 -4.15
N THR A 116 -11.10 18.21 -5.06
CA THR A 116 -10.19 17.08 -4.99
C THR A 116 -9.38 16.99 -6.27
N ILE A 117 -8.34 16.15 -6.32
CA ILE A 117 -7.59 15.89 -7.56
C ILE A 117 -8.49 15.31 -8.67
N PHE A 118 -9.69 14.80 -8.32
CA PHE A 118 -10.66 14.21 -9.26
C PHE A 118 -11.78 15.18 -9.65
N LYS A 119 -12.03 16.19 -8.82
CA LYS A 119 -13.08 17.20 -9.01
C LYS A 119 -12.45 18.59 -8.89
N ASN A 120 -11.87 19.09 -9.99
CA ASN A 120 -11.25 20.41 -10.06
C ASN A 120 -11.65 21.07 -11.38
N GLU A 121 -11.84 22.40 -11.38
CA GLU A 121 -12.17 23.18 -12.58
C GLU A 121 -11.13 23.00 -13.69
N PHE A 122 -9.86 22.83 -13.34
CA PHE A 122 -8.78 22.60 -14.30
C PHE A 122 -8.98 21.31 -15.12
N LEU A 123 -9.52 20.26 -14.50
CA LEU A 123 -9.78 18.98 -15.17
C LEU A 123 -11.06 19.03 -16.02
N SER A 124 -12.07 19.77 -15.58
CA SER A 124 -13.31 19.95 -16.35
C SER A 124 -13.07 20.68 -17.67
N GLY A 125 -12.05 21.56 -17.72
CA GLY A 125 -11.62 22.24 -18.95
C GLY A 125 -10.84 21.34 -19.92
N ILE A 126 -10.07 20.37 -19.41
CA ILE A 126 -9.25 19.47 -20.25
C ILE A 126 -10.04 18.26 -20.75
N PHE A 127 -10.91 17.70 -19.92
CA PHE A 127 -11.69 16.48 -20.18
C PHE A 127 -13.17 16.78 -20.47
N SER A 128 -13.46 17.67 -21.45
CA SER A 128 -14.81 17.90 -21.94
C SER A 128 -15.25 16.78 -22.89
N GLY A 129 -16.43 16.17 -22.64
CA GLY A 129 -17.02 15.13 -23.49
C GLY A 129 -16.91 13.71 -22.92
N GLY A 130 -16.98 12.68 -23.77
CA GLY A 130 -17.02 11.27 -23.38
C GLY A 130 -15.80 10.73 -22.63
N ILE A 131 -14.69 11.48 -22.58
CA ILE A 131 -13.46 11.15 -21.89
C ILE A 131 -13.56 11.46 -20.39
N SER A 132 -14.48 12.30 -19.97
CA SER A 132 -14.73 12.65 -18.55
C SER A 132 -14.94 11.43 -17.65
N LYS A 133 -15.49 10.33 -18.19
CA LYS A 133 -15.71 9.07 -17.48
C LYS A 133 -14.41 8.36 -17.06
N TYR A 134 -13.33 8.55 -17.82
CA TYR A 134 -12.04 7.91 -17.56
C TYR A 134 -11.02 8.84 -16.90
N SER A 135 -11.40 10.08 -16.59
CA SER A 135 -10.49 11.08 -16.00
C SER A 135 -9.91 10.61 -14.67
N ASN A 136 -10.73 10.04 -13.80
CA ASN A 136 -10.28 9.51 -12.50
C ASN A 136 -9.25 8.38 -12.68
N LEU A 137 -9.54 7.44 -13.58
CA LEU A 137 -8.63 6.33 -13.87
C LEU A 137 -7.28 6.83 -14.40
N MET A 138 -7.28 7.84 -15.29
CA MET A 138 -6.04 8.40 -15.85
C MET A 138 -5.18 9.08 -14.78
N ILE A 139 -5.79 9.84 -13.86
CA ILE A 139 -5.10 10.49 -12.75
C ILE A 139 -4.50 9.44 -11.81
N ILE A 140 -5.30 8.45 -11.41
CA ILE A 140 -4.82 7.35 -10.57
C ILE A 140 -3.67 6.62 -11.24
N LEU A 141 -3.79 6.29 -12.54
CA LEU A 141 -2.74 5.62 -13.29
C LEU A 141 -1.44 6.42 -13.32
N LEU A 142 -1.53 7.75 -13.50
CA LEU A 142 -0.36 8.64 -13.49
C LEU A 142 0.35 8.59 -12.13
N VAL A 143 -0.38 8.72 -11.02
CA VAL A 143 0.22 8.67 -9.67
C VAL A 143 0.80 7.28 -9.38
N VAL A 144 0.13 6.22 -9.81
CA VAL A 144 0.61 4.84 -9.72
C VAL A 144 1.92 4.66 -10.48
N LEU A 145 2.01 5.15 -11.71
CA LEU A 145 3.23 5.06 -12.51
C LEU A 145 4.38 5.83 -11.86
N ILE A 146 4.12 7.06 -11.38
CA ILE A 146 5.12 7.85 -10.66
C ILE A 146 5.63 7.08 -9.44
N SER A 147 4.73 6.57 -8.58
CA SER A 147 5.07 5.82 -7.37
C SER A 147 5.86 4.54 -7.69
N LYS A 148 5.44 3.82 -8.73
CA LYS A 148 6.13 2.62 -9.20
C LYS A 148 7.54 2.93 -9.72
N PHE A 149 7.67 3.91 -10.61
CA PHE A 149 8.99 4.24 -11.18
C PHE A 149 9.92 4.84 -10.14
N ALA A 150 9.40 5.64 -9.20
CA ALA A 150 10.17 6.16 -8.08
C ALA A 150 10.71 5.01 -7.20
N LEU A 151 9.87 4.04 -6.85
CA LEU A 151 10.30 2.86 -6.10
C LEU A 151 11.29 2.00 -6.89
N ASP A 152 11.01 1.72 -8.15
CA ASP A 152 11.90 0.96 -9.01
C ASP A 152 13.27 1.63 -9.19
N GLY A 153 13.29 2.96 -9.26
CA GLY A 153 14.51 3.78 -9.29
C GLY A 153 15.26 3.69 -7.96
N TYR A 154 14.54 3.88 -6.84
CA TYR A 154 15.13 3.76 -5.51
C TYR A 154 15.77 2.38 -5.28
N LEU A 155 15.10 1.30 -5.65
CA LEU A 155 15.60 -0.06 -5.50
C LEU A 155 16.85 -0.37 -6.34
N LYS A 156 17.20 0.47 -7.32
CA LYS A 156 18.45 0.41 -8.10
C LYS A 156 19.57 1.24 -7.49
N THR A 157 19.32 2.03 -6.46
CA THR A 157 20.34 2.81 -5.76
C THR A 157 21.14 1.94 -4.79
N LYS A 158 22.30 2.44 -4.34
CA LYS A 158 23.11 1.78 -3.29
C LYS A 158 22.29 1.49 -2.03
N SER A 159 21.40 2.41 -1.64
CA SER A 159 20.49 2.23 -0.50
C SER A 159 19.49 1.11 -0.72
N GLY A 160 18.91 1.01 -1.93
CA GLY A 160 17.99 -0.07 -2.28
C GLY A 160 18.64 -1.46 -2.30
N TYR A 161 19.90 -1.56 -2.75
CA TYR A 161 20.65 -2.80 -2.65
C TYR A 161 20.94 -3.18 -1.19
N LEU A 162 21.32 -2.21 -0.34
CA LEU A 162 21.51 -2.47 1.09
C LEU A 162 20.21 -2.91 1.76
N LEU A 163 19.07 -2.34 1.37
CA LEU A 163 17.76 -2.72 1.88
C LEU A 163 17.46 -4.21 1.63
N ARG A 164 17.70 -4.68 0.42
CA ARG A 164 17.55 -6.10 0.07
C ARG A 164 18.53 -6.99 0.83
N ALA A 165 19.80 -6.55 0.92
CA ALA A 165 20.83 -7.30 1.62
C ALA A 165 20.51 -7.46 3.12
N VAL A 166 19.92 -6.45 3.77
CA VAL A 166 19.48 -6.52 5.18
C VAL A 166 18.36 -7.54 5.36
N GLY A 167 17.40 -7.61 4.44
CA GLY A 167 16.30 -8.58 4.52
C GLY A 167 16.76 -10.02 4.23
N ASP A 168 17.71 -10.19 3.30
CA ASP A 168 18.23 -11.52 2.97
C ASP A 168 19.19 -12.06 4.05
N ASN A 169 20.09 -11.21 4.58
CA ASN A 169 21.05 -11.59 5.62
C ASN A 169 21.60 -10.38 6.38
N GLU A 170 21.06 -10.14 7.57
CA GLU A 170 21.47 -9.02 8.44
C GLU A 170 22.95 -9.07 8.85
N ASN A 171 23.52 -10.27 9.04
CA ASN A 171 24.90 -10.45 9.48
C ASN A 171 25.90 -10.04 8.38
N LEU A 172 25.56 -10.29 7.13
CA LEU A 172 26.37 -9.89 5.97
C LEU A 172 26.49 -8.35 5.90
N VAL A 173 25.41 -7.62 6.15
CA VAL A 173 25.43 -6.14 6.13
C VAL A 173 26.26 -5.59 7.29
N THR A 174 26.21 -6.22 8.45
CA THR A 174 27.01 -5.83 9.60
C THR A 174 28.51 -6.05 9.37
N SER A 175 28.90 -7.14 8.69
CA SER A 175 30.30 -7.41 8.33
C SER A 175 30.88 -6.41 7.32
N LEU A 176 30.02 -5.75 6.53
CA LEU A 176 30.38 -4.65 5.62
C LEU A 176 30.48 -3.28 6.31
N ALA A 177 30.52 -3.24 7.64
CA ALA A 177 30.57 -2.02 8.47
C ALA A 177 29.42 -1.02 8.19
N LYS A 178 28.25 -1.50 7.74
CA LYS A 178 27.05 -0.70 7.54
C LYS A 178 26.05 -0.88 8.68
N ASN A 179 25.47 0.23 9.11
CA ASN A 179 24.47 0.20 10.18
C ASN A 179 23.12 -0.33 9.65
N LYS A 180 22.86 -1.62 9.90
CA LYS A 180 21.61 -2.28 9.48
C LYS A 180 20.36 -1.58 10.02
N GLY A 181 20.44 -0.98 11.21
CA GLY A 181 19.33 -0.27 11.81
C GLY A 181 18.87 0.94 11.00
N ASN A 182 19.81 1.76 10.51
CA ASN A 182 19.47 2.91 9.70
C ASN A 182 18.82 2.51 8.36
N VAL A 183 19.25 1.39 7.80
CA VAL A 183 18.66 0.86 6.56
C VAL A 183 17.23 0.39 6.80
N LYS A 184 16.94 -0.30 7.92
CA LYS A 184 15.58 -0.69 8.32
C LYS A 184 14.68 0.52 8.53
N ILE A 185 15.16 1.53 9.28
CA ILE A 185 14.41 2.78 9.53
C ILE A 185 14.02 3.44 8.20
N LEU A 186 14.95 3.57 7.27
CA LEU A 186 14.70 4.19 5.98
C LEU A 186 13.71 3.38 5.13
N GLY A 187 13.82 2.05 5.13
CA GLY A 187 12.88 1.17 4.44
C GLY A 187 11.45 1.28 4.99
N LEU A 188 11.29 1.28 6.31
CA LEU A 188 9.99 1.47 6.97
C LEU A 188 9.40 2.87 6.70
N SER A 189 10.26 3.90 6.65
CA SER A 189 9.86 5.26 6.30
C SER A 189 9.27 5.33 4.90
N ILE A 190 9.97 4.82 3.90
CA ILE A 190 9.51 4.84 2.50
C ILE A 190 8.23 3.99 2.34
N ALA A 191 8.17 2.83 2.98
CA ALA A 191 7.04 1.93 2.92
C ALA A 191 5.76 2.60 3.46
N ASN A 192 5.82 3.16 4.67
CA ASN A 192 4.67 3.84 5.28
C ASN A 192 4.32 5.15 4.57
N GLY A 193 5.29 5.83 3.93
CA GLY A 193 5.04 6.94 3.04
C GLY A 193 4.16 6.55 1.84
N LEU A 194 4.44 5.43 1.18
CA LEU A 194 3.62 4.90 0.09
C LEU A 194 2.22 4.49 0.58
N VAL A 195 2.14 3.87 1.76
CA VAL A 195 0.86 3.50 2.37
C VAL A 195 -0.01 4.73 2.63
N ALA A 196 0.55 5.78 3.21
CA ALA A 196 -0.17 7.03 3.48
C ALA A 196 -0.56 7.75 2.17
N LEU A 197 0.29 7.71 1.14
CA LEU A 197 -0.05 8.22 -0.19
C LEU A 197 -1.27 7.50 -0.77
N SER A 198 -1.34 6.18 -0.62
CA SER A 198 -2.52 5.39 -1.02
C SER A 198 -3.77 5.83 -0.25
N GLY A 199 -3.66 6.05 1.07
CA GLY A 199 -4.75 6.57 1.91
C GLY A 199 -5.24 7.96 1.48
N CYS A 200 -4.31 8.85 1.12
CA CYS A 200 -4.61 10.18 0.57
C CYS A 200 -5.46 10.09 -0.70
N ILE A 201 -5.05 9.27 -1.66
CA ILE A 201 -5.75 9.12 -2.94
C ILE A 201 -7.12 8.46 -2.72
N SER A 202 -7.18 7.43 -1.85
CA SER A 202 -8.44 6.76 -1.51
C SER A 202 -9.45 7.72 -0.89
N CYS A 203 -9.02 8.57 0.04
CA CYS A 203 -9.84 9.59 0.69
C CYS A 203 -10.40 10.60 -0.34
N GLN A 204 -9.58 11.08 -1.25
CA GLN A 204 -10.02 12.02 -2.30
C GLN A 204 -10.96 11.38 -3.32
N GLN A 205 -10.75 10.09 -3.67
CA GLN A 205 -11.61 9.36 -4.59
C GLN A 205 -12.99 9.10 -3.96
N GLN A 206 -13.02 8.69 -2.70
CA GLN A 206 -14.27 8.39 -2.00
C GLN A 206 -15.00 9.67 -1.55
N GLY A 207 -14.29 10.80 -1.44
CA GLY A 207 -14.85 12.06 -0.94
C GLY A 207 -15.19 12.02 0.55
N VAL A 208 -14.56 11.11 1.31
CA VAL A 208 -14.80 10.96 2.75
C VAL A 208 -13.53 10.42 3.43
N PHE A 209 -13.23 10.96 4.59
CA PHE A 209 -12.31 10.35 5.55
C PHE A 209 -13.08 9.51 6.54
N GLU A 210 -12.64 8.30 6.79
CA GLU A 210 -13.14 7.41 7.83
C GLU A 210 -11.96 6.77 8.56
N ILE A 211 -11.94 6.89 9.89
CA ILE A 211 -10.81 6.39 10.71
C ILE A 211 -10.67 4.86 10.64
N SER A 212 -11.78 4.16 10.44
CA SER A 212 -11.81 2.69 10.34
C SER A 212 -11.31 2.16 8.99
N SER A 213 -11.06 3.03 8.00
CA SER A 213 -10.63 2.66 6.64
C SER A 213 -9.30 1.91 6.60
N GLY A 214 -8.44 2.10 7.61
CA GLY A 214 -7.17 1.39 7.75
C GLY A 214 -7.29 -0.01 8.34
N THR A 215 -8.42 -0.34 8.97
CA THR A 215 -8.56 -1.63 9.65
C THR A 215 -8.53 -2.80 8.66
N GLY A 216 -7.45 -3.58 8.68
CA GLY A 216 -7.22 -4.69 7.75
C GLY A 216 -6.55 -4.27 6.44
N ALA A 217 -6.05 -3.04 6.31
CA ALA A 217 -5.31 -2.59 5.14
C ALA A 217 -4.06 -3.45 4.91
N ILE A 218 -3.40 -3.87 5.99
CA ILE A 218 -2.26 -4.81 5.92
C ILE A 218 -2.65 -6.14 5.28
N VAL A 219 -3.86 -6.67 5.56
CA VAL A 219 -4.34 -7.94 4.98
C VAL A 219 -4.48 -7.80 3.47
N VAL A 220 -5.06 -6.67 3.00
CA VAL A 220 -5.17 -6.35 1.58
C VAL A 220 -3.78 -6.25 0.93
N GLY A 221 -2.86 -5.55 1.60
CA GLY A 221 -1.47 -5.40 1.13
C GLY A 221 -0.75 -6.73 1.03
N LEU A 222 -0.78 -7.54 2.08
CA LEU A 222 -0.16 -8.88 2.10
C LEU A 222 -0.74 -9.80 1.03
N ALA A 223 -2.08 -9.88 0.93
CA ALA A 223 -2.73 -10.68 -0.10
C ALA A 223 -2.28 -10.26 -1.51
N SER A 224 -2.24 -8.95 -1.77
CA SER A 224 -1.80 -8.39 -3.06
C SER A 224 -0.34 -8.74 -3.38
N VAL A 225 0.55 -8.63 -2.38
CA VAL A 225 1.98 -8.97 -2.53
C VAL A 225 2.16 -10.47 -2.76
N ILE A 226 1.46 -11.31 -1.99
CA ILE A 226 1.56 -12.78 -2.08
C ILE A 226 1.05 -13.26 -3.44
N VAL A 227 -0.13 -12.80 -3.88
CA VAL A 227 -0.69 -13.10 -5.21
C VAL A 227 0.26 -12.62 -6.30
N GLY A 228 0.69 -11.36 -6.23
CA GLY A 228 1.57 -10.77 -7.23
C GLY A 228 2.92 -11.48 -7.35
N THR A 229 3.57 -11.79 -6.23
CA THR A 229 4.86 -12.50 -6.24
C THR A 229 4.73 -13.96 -6.71
N SER A 230 3.60 -14.61 -6.44
CA SER A 230 3.32 -15.96 -6.94
C SER A 230 3.10 -15.96 -8.46
N LEU A 231 2.33 -15.01 -8.98
CA LEU A 231 2.16 -14.82 -10.42
C LEU A 231 3.52 -14.55 -11.11
N TYR A 232 4.36 -13.71 -10.49
CA TYR A 232 5.70 -13.46 -11.01
C TYR A 232 6.54 -14.74 -11.09
N LYS A 233 6.52 -15.60 -10.05
CA LYS A 233 7.24 -16.88 -10.07
C LYS A 233 6.76 -17.79 -11.20
N MET A 234 5.44 -17.89 -11.41
CA MET A 234 4.86 -18.71 -12.47
C MET A 234 5.21 -18.20 -13.88
N LEU A 235 5.26 -16.88 -14.07
CA LEU A 235 5.48 -16.24 -15.36
C LEU A 235 6.92 -15.80 -15.60
N LYS A 236 7.85 -16.06 -14.67
CA LYS A 236 9.26 -15.65 -14.75
C LYS A 236 9.97 -16.09 -16.03
N LYS A 237 9.55 -17.20 -16.66
CA LYS A 237 10.10 -17.68 -17.94
C LYS A 237 9.79 -16.78 -19.14
N ILE A 238 8.78 -15.91 -19.04
CA ILE A 238 8.20 -15.15 -20.18
C ILE A 238 8.50 -13.65 -20.04
N SER A 239 8.92 -13.15 -18.88
CA SER A 239 8.76 -11.73 -18.59
C SER A 239 10.06 -11.01 -18.22
N PHE A 240 10.36 -9.96 -19.00
CA PHE A 240 11.25 -8.86 -18.62
C PHE A 240 10.61 -7.90 -17.59
N ILE A 241 9.39 -8.20 -17.11
CA ILE A 241 8.57 -7.34 -16.27
C ILE A 241 9.03 -7.50 -14.81
N LYS A 242 9.15 -6.38 -14.09
CA LYS A 242 9.58 -6.35 -12.68
C LYS A 242 8.50 -6.89 -11.74
N VAL A 243 8.93 -7.41 -10.59
CA VAL A 243 8.05 -7.91 -9.50
C VAL A 243 7.02 -6.85 -9.07
N THR A 244 7.43 -5.58 -9.02
CA THR A 244 6.56 -4.45 -8.64
C THR A 244 5.30 -4.33 -9.52
N THR A 245 5.38 -4.65 -10.81
CA THR A 245 4.19 -4.67 -11.70
C THR A 245 3.24 -5.80 -11.34
N PHE A 246 3.78 -6.96 -10.97
CA PHE A 246 2.95 -8.09 -10.53
C PHE A 246 2.27 -7.82 -9.18
N VAL A 247 2.86 -7.01 -8.31
CA VAL A 247 2.21 -6.56 -7.07
C VAL A 247 0.95 -5.75 -7.39
N PHE A 248 0.99 -4.85 -8.37
CA PHE A 248 -0.22 -4.16 -8.85
C PHE A 248 -1.26 -5.10 -9.42
N LEU A 249 -0.85 -6.07 -10.24
CA LEU A 249 -1.78 -7.09 -10.76
C LEU A 249 -2.41 -7.88 -9.62
N GLY A 250 -1.64 -8.24 -8.59
CA GLY A 250 -2.14 -8.88 -7.38
C GLY A 250 -3.19 -8.03 -6.65
N ALA A 251 -2.96 -6.71 -6.53
CA ALA A 251 -3.92 -5.80 -5.90
C ALA A 251 -5.22 -5.66 -6.72
N ILE A 252 -5.12 -5.58 -8.04
CA ILE A 252 -6.29 -5.53 -8.94
C ILE A 252 -7.10 -6.84 -8.82
N LEU A 253 -6.43 -7.99 -8.86
CA LEU A 253 -7.08 -9.30 -8.71
C LEU A 253 -7.76 -9.42 -7.35
N TYR A 254 -7.08 -9.02 -6.27
CA TYR A 254 -7.67 -9.00 -4.93
C TYR A 254 -8.94 -8.14 -4.88
N LYS A 255 -8.87 -6.92 -5.41
CA LYS A 255 -10.02 -6.01 -5.46
C LYS A 255 -11.13 -6.50 -6.39
N ALA A 256 -10.79 -7.18 -7.47
CA ALA A 256 -11.78 -7.83 -8.33
C ALA A 256 -12.54 -8.94 -7.57
N CYS A 257 -11.83 -9.81 -6.85
CA CYS A 257 -12.45 -10.85 -6.05
C CYS A 257 -13.35 -10.28 -4.94
N THR A 258 -12.86 -9.29 -4.19
CA THR A 258 -13.67 -8.64 -3.14
C THR A 258 -14.83 -7.83 -3.73
N GLY A 259 -14.65 -7.18 -4.87
CA GLY A 259 -15.71 -6.47 -5.58
C GLY A 259 -16.82 -7.41 -6.05
N ILE A 260 -16.48 -8.57 -6.61
CA ILE A 260 -17.46 -9.59 -6.98
C ILE A 260 -18.18 -10.12 -5.72
N ALA A 261 -17.45 -10.33 -4.64
CA ALA A 261 -18.04 -10.81 -3.39
C ALA A 261 -19.10 -9.85 -2.81
N ILE A 262 -18.94 -8.53 -2.98
CA ILE A 262 -19.94 -7.52 -2.54
C ILE A 262 -21.29 -7.72 -3.24
N LEU A 263 -21.33 -8.27 -4.46
CA LEU A 263 -22.58 -8.51 -5.19
C LEU A 263 -23.40 -9.67 -4.59
N TYR A 264 -22.75 -10.60 -3.90
CA TYR A 264 -23.39 -11.83 -3.37
C TYR A 264 -23.52 -11.85 -1.85
N PHE A 265 -22.72 -11.07 -1.13
CA PHE A 265 -22.64 -11.09 0.32
C PHE A 265 -22.88 -9.70 0.93
N PRO A 266 -23.47 -9.62 2.14
CA PRO A 266 -23.69 -8.34 2.81
C PRO A 266 -22.35 -7.69 3.24
N PRO A 267 -22.31 -6.34 3.34
CA PRO A 267 -21.09 -5.60 3.68
C PRO A 267 -20.41 -6.03 4.99
N GLN A 268 -21.20 -6.52 5.96
CA GLN A 268 -20.70 -7.01 7.25
C GLN A 268 -19.79 -8.24 7.11
N ALA A 269 -20.00 -9.07 6.07
CA ALA A 269 -19.22 -10.28 5.81
C ALA A 269 -17.87 -10.00 5.10
N MET A 270 -17.62 -8.77 4.64
CA MET A 270 -16.46 -8.47 3.79
C MET A 270 -15.11 -8.73 4.46
N LYS A 271 -14.99 -8.49 5.79
CA LYS A 271 -13.75 -8.78 6.53
C LYS A 271 -13.47 -10.29 6.59
N MET A 272 -14.52 -11.09 6.80
CA MET A 272 -14.43 -12.56 6.81
C MET A 272 -14.05 -13.09 5.41
N ILE A 273 -14.66 -12.56 4.36
CA ILE A 273 -14.38 -12.95 2.98
C ILE A 273 -12.93 -12.60 2.61
N SER A 274 -12.43 -11.43 3.01
CA SER A 274 -11.04 -11.03 2.80
C SER A 274 -10.06 -12.00 3.48
N ALA A 275 -10.35 -12.43 4.70
CA ALA A 275 -9.53 -13.39 5.43
C ALA A 275 -9.57 -14.78 4.77
N LEU A 276 -10.74 -15.26 4.35
CA LEU A 276 -10.91 -16.54 3.64
C LEU A 276 -10.21 -16.52 2.28
N PHE A 277 -10.25 -15.38 1.57
CA PHE A 277 -9.52 -15.21 0.31
C PHE A 277 -8.01 -15.33 0.52
N LEU A 278 -7.47 -14.64 1.53
CA LEU A 278 -6.03 -14.72 1.86
C LEU A 278 -5.63 -16.15 2.21
N LEU A 279 -6.43 -16.84 3.03
CA LEU A 279 -6.20 -18.24 3.39
C LEU A 279 -6.24 -19.14 2.15
N GLY A 280 -7.20 -18.95 1.26
CA GLY A 280 -7.31 -19.71 0.02
C GLY A 280 -6.08 -19.52 -0.88
N VAL A 281 -5.60 -18.29 -1.02
CA VAL A 281 -4.39 -17.98 -1.78
C VAL A 281 -3.16 -18.64 -1.17
N LEU A 282 -2.99 -18.58 0.16
CA LEU A 282 -1.86 -19.24 0.85
C LEU A 282 -1.89 -20.77 0.65
N VAL A 283 -3.05 -21.39 0.76
CA VAL A 283 -3.21 -22.85 0.52
C VAL A 283 -2.87 -23.20 -0.93
N LEU A 284 -3.34 -22.43 -1.90
CA LEU A 284 -3.03 -22.66 -3.32
C LEU A 284 -1.53 -22.60 -3.57
N ILE A 285 -0.82 -21.62 -2.98
CA ILE A 285 0.64 -21.49 -3.12
C ILE A 285 1.34 -22.69 -2.54
N LEU A 286 0.97 -23.15 -1.34
CA LEU A 286 1.55 -24.33 -0.72
C LEU A 286 1.35 -25.60 -1.56
N VAL A 287 0.20 -25.76 -2.20
CA VAL A 287 -0.09 -26.89 -3.09
C VAL A 287 0.78 -26.83 -4.36
N VAL A 288 0.95 -25.64 -4.95
CA VAL A 288 1.77 -25.43 -6.14
C VAL A 288 3.25 -25.70 -5.84
N ASP A 289 3.79 -25.11 -4.75
CA ASP A 289 5.20 -25.32 -4.34
C ASP A 289 5.48 -26.80 -4.02
N LYS A 290 4.51 -27.53 -3.46
CA LYS A 290 4.64 -28.97 -3.18
C LYS A 290 4.67 -29.81 -4.47
N LYS A 291 3.89 -29.43 -5.49
CA LYS A 291 3.92 -30.09 -6.81
C LYS A 291 5.25 -29.86 -7.54
N GLU A 292 5.81 -28.62 -7.50
CA GLU A 292 7.11 -28.32 -8.11
C GLU A 292 8.26 -29.10 -7.46
N LYS A 293 8.26 -29.24 -6.13
CA LYS A 293 9.26 -30.04 -5.41
C LYS A 293 9.19 -31.52 -5.75
N ARG A 294 7.98 -32.07 -5.90
CA ARG A 294 7.79 -33.48 -6.31
C ARG A 294 8.22 -33.72 -7.76
N GLY A 295 7.96 -32.78 -8.69
CA GLY A 295 8.39 -32.89 -10.07
C GLY A 295 9.93 -32.85 -10.24
N LYS A 296 10.65 -32.13 -9.35
CA LYS A 296 12.13 -32.10 -9.35
C LYS A 296 12.77 -33.28 -8.67
N SER A 297 12.05 -34.04 -7.85
CA SER A 297 12.54 -35.27 -7.20
C SER A 297 12.43 -36.53 -8.08
N HIS A 298 11.73 -36.44 -9.22
CA HIS A 298 11.51 -37.52 -10.17
C HIS A 298 12.23 -37.27 -11.53
N ALA A 299 12.96 -36.16 -11.64
CA ALA A 299 13.84 -35.86 -12.79
C ALA A 299 15.30 -35.85 -12.37
#